data_ec833d0a7f7b2f43ad789384d98cc5ed
#
_entry.id   ec833d0a7f7b2f43ad789384d98cc5ed
#
_cell.length_a   1.000
_cell.length_b   1.000
_cell.length_c   1.000
_cell.angle_alpha   90.00
_cell.angle_beta   90.00
_cell.angle_gamma   90.00
#
_symmetry.space_group_name_H-M   'P 1'
#
loop_
_entity.id
_entity.type
_entity.pdbx_description
1 polymer ?
#
loop_
_entity_poly.entity_id
_entity_poly.type
_entity_poly.pdbx_seq_one_letter_code
_entity_poly.pdbx_strand_id
1 'polypeptide(L)'
;MLIQNHDRDINSETNRKDCAKDSIRDSVLLSRRLTELIYRSDSFVRHENKPAAGRENRPAGICDSAFTFPVLCDASLKEKELRIIDRPDRFYRLADFARAHYDELFSFHSGSDLYNQTNIRVDRWLQEDSAFTIHTSRTTYFDSLVTNRAMDFRLRCGTTVRDELYHGPFPKDLSESELSNHLGFNGFIVTADGFIPLVKRRRDVSTEKGLYGNSIQASLKTRYALPEKNSFLTAEGIRNSIRKEIRDELKIPEEEIRELKLLYACRNLMEGGKPQLLFRAECTLTREEIRQRFREKMRQEEEQMTVDGKEFLWIPEKELSHLFLFPGGIVRQGIIIPMSPFSVAAIALLIRHGNSVDFSAPRSASA
;
A
#
# COMPACT_ATOMS: atom_id res chain seq x y z
N MET A 1 -46.54 -8.43 -2.90
CA MET A 1 -45.22 -8.72 -3.51
C MET A 1 -44.21 -7.61 -3.18
N LEU A 2 -44.08 -7.23 -1.90
CA LEU A 2 -43.23 -6.09 -1.42
C LEU A 2 -42.57 -6.35 -0.06
N ILE A 3 -42.36 -7.62 0.34
CA ILE A 3 -41.74 -7.97 1.64
C ILE A 3 -40.42 -8.75 1.50
N GLN A 4 -39.97 -9.08 0.28
CA GLN A 4 -38.77 -9.91 0.09
C GLN A 4 -37.47 -9.13 -0.15
N ASN A 5 -37.49 -7.79 -0.24
CA ASN A 5 -36.25 -7.01 -0.50
C ASN A 5 -35.57 -6.45 0.75
N HIS A 6 -36.23 -6.48 1.91
CA HIS A 6 -35.62 -5.92 3.15
C HIS A 6 -34.69 -6.90 3.86
N ASP A 7 -34.91 -8.21 3.77
CA ASP A 7 -34.08 -9.24 4.42
C ASP A 7 -32.75 -9.48 3.68
N ARG A 8 -32.64 -9.14 2.39
CA ARG A 8 -31.37 -9.27 1.64
C ARG A 8 -30.35 -8.20 2.01
N ASP A 9 -30.79 -6.99 2.34
CA ASP A 9 -29.89 -5.90 2.69
C ASP A 9 -29.34 -6.05 4.11
N ILE A 10 -30.12 -6.54 5.07
CA ILE A 10 -29.67 -6.77 6.45
C ILE A 10 -28.63 -7.90 6.50
N ASN A 11 -28.85 -9.00 5.78
CA ASN A 11 -27.88 -10.09 5.68
C ASN A 11 -26.60 -9.68 4.93
N SER A 12 -26.69 -8.75 3.98
CA SER A 12 -25.51 -8.23 3.27
C SER A 12 -24.65 -7.31 4.15
N GLU A 13 -25.27 -6.50 5.02
CA GLU A 13 -24.53 -5.63 5.96
C GLU A 13 -23.91 -6.39 7.14
N THR A 14 -24.59 -7.41 7.66
CA THR A 14 -24.06 -8.27 8.73
C THR A 14 -22.85 -9.08 8.23
N ASN A 15 -22.97 -9.72 7.06
CA ASN A 15 -21.84 -10.38 6.39
C ASN A 15 -20.70 -9.40 6.02
N ARG A 16 -21.01 -8.14 5.77
CA ARG A 16 -20.04 -7.07 5.50
C ARG A 16 -19.21 -6.72 6.73
N LYS A 17 -19.85 -6.60 7.89
CA LYS A 17 -19.17 -6.28 9.16
C LYS A 17 -18.33 -7.45 9.65
N ASP A 18 -18.75 -8.68 9.42
CA ASP A 18 -18.01 -9.86 9.86
C ASP A 18 -16.78 -10.13 9.00
N CYS A 19 -16.85 -10.02 7.67
CA CYS A 19 -15.68 -10.17 6.79
C CYS A 19 -14.59 -9.10 7.07
N ALA A 20 -14.98 -7.86 7.39
CA ALA A 20 -14.02 -6.82 7.76
C ALA A 20 -13.40 -7.09 9.14
N LYS A 21 -14.17 -7.60 10.11
CA LYS A 21 -13.67 -7.99 11.43
C LYS A 21 -12.69 -9.16 11.36
N ASP A 22 -12.97 -10.17 10.55
CA ASP A 22 -12.09 -11.31 10.34
C ASP A 22 -10.79 -10.89 9.68
N SER A 23 -10.84 -10.05 8.66
CA SER A 23 -9.64 -9.48 8.00
C SER A 23 -8.78 -8.66 8.95
N ILE A 24 -9.39 -7.85 9.83
CA ILE A 24 -8.67 -7.08 10.87
C ILE A 24 -8.02 -8.05 11.87
N ARG A 25 -8.78 -9.03 12.37
CA ARG A 25 -8.32 -10.03 13.33
C ARG A 25 -7.13 -10.80 12.78
N ASP A 26 -7.21 -11.27 11.55
CA ASP A 26 -6.15 -12.04 10.89
C ASP A 26 -4.91 -11.17 10.66
N SER A 27 -5.08 -9.93 10.23
CA SER A 27 -3.98 -8.96 10.07
C SER A 27 -3.28 -8.65 11.38
N VAL A 28 -4.04 -8.49 12.48
CA VAL A 28 -3.48 -8.24 13.82
C VAL A 28 -2.75 -9.47 14.34
N LEU A 29 -3.32 -10.68 14.18
CA LEU A 29 -2.70 -11.93 14.61
C LEU A 29 -1.41 -12.21 13.84
N LEU A 30 -1.43 -12.07 12.51
CA LEU A 30 -0.23 -12.27 11.69
C LEU A 30 0.82 -11.20 11.99
N SER A 31 0.41 -9.94 12.17
CA SER A 31 1.30 -8.87 12.59
C SER A 31 1.96 -9.19 13.94
N ARG A 32 1.20 -9.66 14.93
CA ARG A 32 1.76 -10.09 16.23
C ARG A 32 2.77 -11.21 16.07
N ARG A 33 2.42 -12.28 15.35
CA ARG A 33 3.34 -13.42 15.10
C ARG A 33 4.63 -12.96 14.43
N LEU A 34 4.55 -12.12 13.42
CA LEU A 34 5.71 -11.58 12.73
C LEU A 34 6.56 -10.68 13.63
N THR A 35 5.93 -9.86 14.48
CA THR A 35 6.65 -8.98 15.41
C THR A 35 7.21 -9.71 16.64
N GLU A 36 6.56 -10.76 17.14
CA GLU A 36 7.08 -11.62 18.21
C GLU A 36 8.31 -12.41 17.75
N LEU A 37 8.33 -12.85 16.50
CA LEU A 37 9.47 -13.56 15.91
C LEU A 37 10.68 -12.65 15.63
N ILE A 38 10.47 -11.33 15.49
CA ILE A 38 11.47 -10.39 14.95
C ILE A 38 11.92 -9.40 16.03
N TYR A 39 12.21 -9.86 17.19
CA TYR A 39 12.62 -9.04 18.31
C TYR A 39 13.83 -8.14 18.00
N ARG A 40 13.66 -6.79 18.03
CA ARG A 40 14.70 -5.77 18.19
C ARG A 40 15.48 -5.28 16.97
N SER A 41 14.94 -5.33 15.75
CA SER A 41 15.57 -4.57 14.67
C SER A 41 15.04 -3.12 14.66
N ASP A 42 15.93 -2.12 14.67
CA ASP A 42 15.59 -0.70 14.53
C ASP A 42 14.96 -0.39 13.16
N SER A 43 15.09 -1.32 12.21
CA SER A 43 14.48 -1.21 10.87
C SER A 43 12.96 -1.35 10.88
N PHE A 44 12.35 -1.89 11.95
CA PHE A 44 10.89 -1.99 12.03
C PHE A 44 10.23 -0.63 12.19
N VAL A 45 9.12 -0.45 11.48
CA VAL A 45 8.26 0.71 11.68
C VAL A 45 7.53 0.57 13.01
N ARG A 46 7.83 1.47 13.94
CA ARG A 46 7.18 1.59 15.25
C ARG A 46 6.49 2.94 15.37
N HIS A 47 5.36 2.94 16.04
CA HIS A 47 4.62 4.16 16.35
C HIS A 47 4.13 4.11 17.79
N GLU A 48 4.41 5.19 18.53
CA GLU A 48 3.85 5.43 19.85
C GLU A 48 2.69 6.39 19.72
N ASN A 49 1.52 5.94 20.12
CA ASN A 49 0.34 6.79 20.13
C ASN A 49 0.46 7.80 21.29
N LYS A 50 0.24 9.07 20.99
CA LYS A 50 0.16 10.09 22.05
C LYS A 50 -0.98 9.71 23.00
N PRO A 51 -0.80 9.88 24.33
CA PRO A 51 -1.89 9.68 25.28
C PRO A 51 -3.05 10.60 24.89
N ALA A 52 -4.22 10.00 24.64
CA ALA A 52 -5.41 10.79 24.37
C ALA A 52 -5.72 11.62 25.64
N ALA A 53 -5.91 12.90 25.48
CA ALA A 53 -6.54 13.72 26.51
C ALA A 53 -8.00 13.23 26.68
N GLY A 54 -8.25 12.42 27.72
CA GLY A 54 -9.52 11.72 27.96
C GLY A 54 -9.47 10.22 27.63
N ARG A 55 -9.68 9.39 28.65
CA ARG A 55 -9.63 7.91 28.51
C ARG A 55 -10.80 7.29 27.74
N GLU A 56 -11.74 8.10 27.26
CA GLU A 56 -13.06 7.63 26.83
C GLU A 56 -13.17 7.10 25.38
N ASN A 57 -12.14 7.27 24.53
CA ASN A 57 -12.26 7.00 23.10
C ASN A 57 -11.40 5.82 22.58
N ARG A 58 -11.02 4.88 23.44
CA ARG A 58 -10.29 3.68 22.99
C ARG A 58 -11.24 2.50 22.82
N PRO A 59 -11.19 1.78 21.68
CA PRO A 59 -11.91 0.52 21.55
C PRO A 59 -11.47 -0.46 22.65
N ALA A 60 -12.43 -1.15 23.25
CA ALA A 60 -12.14 -2.17 24.25
C ALA A 60 -11.19 -3.24 23.68
N GLY A 61 -10.08 -3.53 24.37
CA GLY A 61 -9.10 -4.54 23.99
C GLY A 61 -7.84 -4.03 23.29
N ILE A 62 -7.69 -2.72 23.02
CA ILE A 62 -6.45 -2.12 22.51
C ILE A 62 -5.79 -1.33 23.64
N CYS A 63 -4.91 -1.99 24.41
CA CYS A 63 -4.30 -1.42 25.62
C CYS A 63 -2.95 -0.74 25.36
N ASP A 64 -2.21 -1.12 24.33
CA ASP A 64 -0.86 -0.65 24.10
C ASP A 64 -0.85 0.71 23.41
N SER A 65 -0.05 1.63 23.93
CA SER A 65 0.17 2.94 23.31
C SER A 65 1.18 2.88 22.17
N ALA A 66 2.00 1.83 22.11
CA ALA A 66 3.02 1.62 21.10
C ALA A 66 2.75 0.34 20.28
N PHE A 67 2.94 0.42 18.97
CA PHE A 67 2.81 -0.71 18.06
C PHE A 67 4.01 -0.81 17.12
N THR A 68 4.42 -2.05 16.87
CA THR A 68 5.38 -2.39 15.81
C THR A 68 4.61 -3.02 14.66
N PHE A 69 4.88 -2.55 13.44
CA PHE A 69 4.21 -3.03 12.23
C PHE A 69 5.11 -4.04 11.51
N PRO A 70 4.53 -5.03 10.79
CA PRO A 70 5.29 -6.00 9.99
C PRO A 70 5.84 -5.36 8.70
N VAL A 71 6.56 -4.28 8.87
CA VAL A 71 7.14 -3.46 7.79
C VAL A 71 8.56 -3.08 8.20
N LEU A 72 9.52 -3.38 7.34
CA LEU A 72 10.89 -2.89 7.49
C LEU A 72 11.03 -1.59 6.71
N CYS A 73 11.62 -0.57 7.35
CA CYS A 73 12.05 0.66 6.70
C CYS A 73 13.55 0.53 6.43
N ASP A 74 13.91 0.21 5.19
CA ASP A 74 15.32 -0.01 4.83
C ASP A 74 16.06 1.31 4.63
N ALA A 75 15.36 2.36 4.14
CA ALA A 75 15.98 3.67 3.95
C ALA A 75 14.97 4.82 4.05
N SER A 76 15.42 5.95 4.63
CA SER A 76 14.85 7.27 4.33
C SER A 76 15.45 7.75 3.01
N LEU A 77 14.61 8.23 2.10
CA LEU A 77 15.03 8.78 0.80
C LEU A 77 15.15 10.31 0.83
N LYS A 78 14.98 10.92 2.01
CA LYS A 78 15.16 12.35 2.18
C LYS A 78 16.61 12.74 1.82
N GLU A 79 16.74 13.69 0.91
CA GLU A 79 18.04 14.23 0.46
C GLU A 79 18.98 13.20 -0.21
N LYS A 80 18.45 12.01 -0.57
CA LYS A 80 19.23 10.99 -1.29
C LYS A 80 19.00 11.06 -2.79
N GLU A 81 20.09 10.95 -3.54
CA GLU A 81 20.03 10.71 -4.97
C GLU A 81 19.48 9.30 -5.23
N LEU A 82 18.42 9.18 -6.03
CA LEU A 82 17.90 7.89 -6.45
C LEU A 82 18.61 7.44 -7.73
N ARG A 83 19.40 6.38 -7.63
CA ARG A 83 20.11 5.75 -8.75
C ARG A 83 19.42 4.45 -9.15
N ILE A 84 19.26 4.26 -10.46
CA ILE A 84 18.64 3.04 -11.00
C ILE A 84 19.66 2.32 -11.87
N ILE A 85 19.87 1.02 -11.60
CA ILE A 85 20.64 0.11 -12.43
C ILE A 85 19.68 -0.93 -12.97
N ASP A 86 19.21 -0.69 -14.19
CA ASP A 86 18.14 -1.49 -14.80
C ASP A 86 18.69 -2.53 -15.79
N ARG A 87 18.11 -3.74 -15.75
CA ARG A 87 18.39 -4.85 -16.69
C ARG A 87 17.10 -5.29 -17.37
N PRO A 88 16.70 -4.62 -18.45
CA PRO A 88 15.43 -4.88 -19.14
C PRO A 88 15.35 -6.25 -19.80
N ASP A 89 16.49 -6.86 -20.12
CA ASP A 89 16.64 -8.19 -20.71
C ASP A 89 16.52 -9.34 -19.70
N ARG A 90 16.59 -9.03 -18.39
CA ARG A 90 16.50 -10.02 -17.32
C ARG A 90 15.07 -10.15 -16.81
N PHE A 91 14.53 -11.38 -16.87
CA PHE A 91 13.23 -11.73 -16.35
C PHE A 91 13.33 -12.68 -15.15
N TYR A 92 12.47 -12.43 -14.17
CA TYR A 92 12.28 -13.34 -13.05
C TYR A 92 11.81 -14.71 -13.54
N ARG A 93 12.25 -15.76 -12.85
CA ARG A 93 11.77 -17.13 -13.06
C ARG A 93 11.19 -17.63 -11.76
N LEU A 94 9.97 -18.17 -11.83
CA LEU A 94 9.32 -18.77 -10.68
C LEU A 94 10.20 -19.85 -10.06
N ALA A 95 10.33 -19.82 -8.74
CA ALA A 95 10.92 -20.90 -7.95
C ALA A 95 10.18 -22.21 -8.23
N ASP A 96 10.90 -23.34 -8.15
CA ASP A 96 10.35 -24.65 -8.49
C ASP A 96 9.11 -24.98 -7.66
N PHE A 97 9.10 -24.63 -6.38
CA PHE A 97 7.94 -24.80 -5.52
C PHE A 97 6.71 -24.02 -6.03
N ALA A 98 6.85 -22.73 -6.31
CA ALA A 98 5.74 -21.91 -6.78
C ALA A 98 5.25 -22.35 -8.17
N ARG A 99 6.17 -22.84 -9.01
CA ARG A 99 5.83 -23.39 -10.32
C ARG A 99 5.05 -24.70 -10.21
N ALA A 100 5.47 -25.61 -9.29
CA ALA A 100 4.79 -26.88 -9.07
C ALA A 100 3.36 -26.73 -8.51
N HIS A 101 3.10 -25.64 -7.77
CA HIS A 101 1.81 -25.35 -7.14
C HIS A 101 1.07 -24.17 -7.78
N TYR A 102 1.43 -23.80 -9.01
CA TYR A 102 0.95 -22.57 -9.64
C TYR A 102 -0.57 -22.43 -9.66
N ASP A 103 -1.28 -23.44 -10.14
CA ASP A 103 -2.73 -23.40 -10.29
C ASP A 103 -3.45 -23.30 -8.93
N GLU A 104 -2.94 -23.99 -7.93
CA GLU A 104 -3.49 -23.93 -6.58
C GLU A 104 -3.26 -22.57 -5.92
N LEU A 105 -2.04 -22.03 -6.00
CA LEU A 105 -1.72 -20.69 -5.52
C LEU A 105 -2.52 -19.61 -6.27
N PHE A 106 -2.67 -19.76 -7.59
CA PHE A 106 -3.44 -18.80 -8.39
C PHE A 106 -4.93 -18.84 -8.06
N SER A 107 -5.46 -20.00 -7.67
CA SER A 107 -6.88 -20.16 -7.28
C SER A 107 -7.27 -19.31 -6.06
N PHE A 108 -6.31 -18.92 -5.21
CA PHE A 108 -6.53 -17.99 -4.09
C PHE A 108 -7.08 -16.63 -4.56
N HIS A 109 -6.78 -16.25 -5.80
CA HIS A 109 -7.21 -15.01 -6.40
C HIS A 109 -8.45 -15.17 -7.30
N SER A 110 -9.09 -16.34 -7.29
CA SER A 110 -10.33 -16.59 -8.04
C SER A 110 -11.43 -15.60 -7.63
N GLY A 111 -12.19 -15.11 -8.61
CA GLY A 111 -13.20 -14.08 -8.39
C GLY A 111 -12.68 -12.63 -8.36
N SER A 112 -11.37 -12.42 -8.66
CA SER A 112 -10.83 -11.10 -8.95
C SER A 112 -10.73 -10.89 -10.45
N ASP A 113 -10.97 -9.66 -10.91
CA ASP A 113 -10.74 -9.27 -12.30
C ASP A 113 -9.22 -9.05 -12.49
N LEU A 114 -8.55 -10.02 -13.13
CA LEU A 114 -7.11 -10.08 -13.23
C LEU A 114 -6.66 -10.11 -14.69
N TYR A 115 -5.70 -9.27 -15.03
CA TYR A 115 -4.96 -9.36 -16.28
C TYR A 115 -3.46 -9.33 -16.01
N ASN A 116 -2.71 -10.12 -16.78
CA ASN A 116 -1.26 -10.14 -16.63
C ASN A 116 -0.61 -8.93 -17.28
N GLN A 117 0.45 -8.42 -16.66
CA GLN A 117 1.24 -7.31 -17.16
C GLN A 117 2.68 -7.41 -16.66
N THR A 118 3.60 -6.83 -17.43
CA THR A 118 5.00 -6.73 -17.02
C THR A 118 5.18 -5.61 -16.00
N ASN A 119 5.84 -5.94 -14.88
CA ASN A 119 6.19 -5.04 -13.81
C ASN A 119 7.70 -4.97 -13.63
N ILE A 120 8.17 -3.90 -13.02
CA ILE A 120 9.57 -3.76 -12.59
C ILE A 120 9.78 -4.62 -11.34
N ARG A 121 10.78 -5.49 -11.37
CA ARG A 121 11.26 -6.27 -10.23
C ARG A 121 12.42 -5.54 -9.56
N VAL A 122 12.52 -5.56 -8.25
CA VAL A 122 13.72 -5.18 -7.51
C VAL A 122 14.56 -6.43 -7.26
N ASP A 123 15.74 -6.45 -7.84
CA ASP A 123 16.71 -7.52 -7.59
C ASP A 123 17.52 -7.27 -6.32
N ARG A 124 17.83 -5.99 -6.06
CA ARG A 124 18.59 -5.55 -4.90
C ARG A 124 18.45 -4.04 -4.76
N TRP A 125 18.57 -3.51 -3.55
CA TRP A 125 18.81 -2.10 -3.32
C TRP A 125 19.94 -1.88 -2.31
N LEU A 126 20.58 -0.72 -2.40
CA LEU A 126 21.73 -0.36 -1.57
C LEU A 126 21.54 1.06 -1.05
N GLN A 127 21.72 1.21 0.26
CA GLN A 127 21.76 2.50 0.88
C GLN A 127 23.23 2.96 1.03
N GLU A 128 23.51 4.16 0.52
CA GLU A 128 24.75 4.89 0.69
C GLU A 128 24.45 6.21 1.43
N ASP A 129 25.47 6.94 1.84
CA ASP A 129 25.28 8.19 2.60
C ASP A 129 24.46 9.22 1.81
N SER A 130 24.80 9.45 0.54
CA SER A 130 24.17 10.44 -0.33
C SER A 130 23.26 9.86 -1.41
N ALA A 131 23.21 8.53 -1.57
CA ALA A 131 22.48 7.87 -2.63
C ALA A 131 21.68 6.66 -2.14
N PHE A 132 20.66 6.31 -2.91
CA PHE A 132 19.95 5.05 -2.79
C PHE A 132 19.87 4.39 -4.18
N THR A 133 20.54 3.26 -4.32
CA THR A 133 20.65 2.56 -5.60
C THR A 133 19.69 1.38 -5.65
N ILE A 134 18.87 1.29 -6.71
CA ILE A 134 17.95 0.18 -6.96
C ILE A 134 18.40 -0.55 -8.22
N HIS A 135 18.70 -1.85 -8.07
CA HIS A 135 18.94 -2.76 -9.19
C HIS A 135 17.61 -3.39 -9.59
N THR A 136 17.25 -3.30 -10.88
CA THR A 136 15.94 -3.73 -11.35
C THR A 136 16.04 -4.69 -12.55
N SER A 137 15.03 -5.52 -12.67
CA SER A 137 14.77 -6.42 -13.80
C SER A 137 13.27 -6.46 -14.09
N ARG A 138 12.78 -7.50 -14.73
CA ARG A 138 11.37 -7.67 -15.11
C ARG A 138 10.75 -8.86 -14.40
N THR A 139 9.47 -8.74 -14.09
CA THR A 139 8.58 -9.81 -13.60
C THR A 139 7.18 -9.58 -14.14
N THR A 140 6.28 -10.51 -13.90
CA THR A 140 4.87 -10.33 -14.25
C THR A 140 4.00 -10.13 -13.02
N TYR A 141 2.81 -9.58 -13.23
CA TYR A 141 1.83 -9.44 -12.16
C TYR A 141 1.40 -10.81 -11.63
N PHE A 142 1.24 -11.80 -12.51
CA PHE A 142 0.85 -13.14 -12.12
C PHE A 142 1.92 -13.87 -11.30
N ASP A 143 3.21 -13.65 -11.59
CA ASP A 143 4.28 -14.17 -10.73
C ASP A 143 4.14 -13.66 -9.28
N SER A 144 3.72 -12.42 -9.10
CA SER A 144 3.53 -11.87 -7.76
C SER A 144 2.29 -12.42 -7.05
N LEU A 145 1.25 -12.81 -7.80
CA LEU A 145 0.06 -13.43 -7.22
C LEU A 145 0.37 -14.79 -6.60
N VAL A 146 1.22 -15.59 -7.25
CA VAL A 146 1.59 -16.93 -6.78
C VAL A 146 2.83 -16.97 -5.89
N THR A 147 3.40 -15.81 -5.57
CA THR A 147 4.53 -15.66 -4.64
C THR A 147 4.22 -14.67 -3.54
N ASN A 148 4.59 -13.40 -3.69
CA ASN A 148 4.46 -12.38 -2.64
C ASN A 148 3.02 -12.24 -2.10
N ARG A 149 1.99 -12.40 -2.94
CA ARG A 149 0.59 -12.23 -2.53
C ARG A 149 -0.09 -13.49 -2.04
N ALA A 150 0.55 -14.66 -2.20
CA ALA A 150 0.07 -15.94 -1.70
C ALA A 150 0.88 -16.46 -0.51
N MET A 151 1.66 -15.60 0.17
CA MET A 151 2.61 -16.00 1.22
C MET A 151 2.03 -16.93 2.26
N ASP A 152 0.80 -16.67 2.70
CA ASP A 152 0.15 -17.38 3.81
C ASP A 152 -1.04 -18.24 3.35
N PHE A 153 -1.22 -18.39 2.03
CA PHE A 153 -2.20 -19.31 1.49
C PHE A 153 -1.75 -20.76 1.77
N ARG A 154 -2.59 -21.50 2.48
CA ARG A 154 -2.31 -22.91 2.85
C ARG A 154 -2.67 -23.82 1.70
N LEU A 155 -1.67 -24.46 1.13
CA LEU A 155 -1.82 -25.49 0.10
C LEU A 155 -2.44 -26.78 0.65
N ARG A 156 -2.98 -27.63 -0.21
CA ARG A 156 -3.54 -28.95 0.15
C ARG A 156 -2.52 -29.85 0.83
N CYS A 157 -1.24 -29.72 0.51
CA CYS A 157 -0.14 -30.42 1.19
C CYS A 157 0.13 -29.90 2.61
N GLY A 158 -0.54 -28.84 3.05
CA GLY A 158 -0.46 -28.31 4.42
C GLY A 158 0.61 -27.23 4.63
N THR A 159 1.44 -26.94 3.63
CA THR A 159 2.48 -25.90 3.68
C THR A 159 2.03 -24.57 3.04
N THR A 160 2.82 -23.52 3.16
CA THR A 160 2.59 -22.20 2.56
C THR A 160 3.83 -21.76 1.78
N VAL A 161 3.68 -20.73 0.92
CA VAL A 161 4.84 -20.10 0.26
C VAL A 161 5.83 -19.57 1.31
N ARG A 162 5.33 -19.08 2.46
CA ARG A 162 6.17 -18.58 3.54
C ARG A 162 7.02 -19.68 4.17
N ASP A 163 6.42 -20.84 4.41
CA ASP A 163 7.13 -21.97 5.01
C ASP A 163 8.26 -22.48 4.10
N GLU A 164 8.07 -22.46 2.79
CA GLU A 164 9.00 -23.06 1.83
C GLU A 164 10.07 -22.08 1.32
N LEU A 165 9.70 -20.85 1.02
CA LEU A 165 10.62 -19.91 0.32
C LEU A 165 11.20 -18.83 1.23
N TYR A 166 10.61 -18.64 2.41
CA TYR A 166 10.97 -17.50 3.26
C TYR A 166 11.89 -17.87 4.43
N HIS A 167 11.75 -19.05 5.00
CA HIS A 167 12.58 -19.69 6.03
C HIS A 167 13.09 -18.76 7.13
N GLY A 168 12.18 -18.30 7.98
CA GLY A 168 12.57 -17.62 9.21
C GLY A 168 11.93 -16.24 9.40
N PRO A 169 12.29 -15.59 10.53
CA PRO A 169 11.62 -14.34 10.93
C PRO A 169 12.04 -13.12 10.12
N PHE A 170 13.24 -13.14 9.51
CA PHE A 170 13.75 -12.03 8.71
C PHE A 170 13.61 -12.34 7.23
N PRO A 171 13.23 -11.33 6.41
CA PRO A 171 13.27 -11.52 4.97
C PRO A 171 14.71 -11.75 4.53
N LYS A 172 14.90 -12.65 3.58
CA LYS A 172 16.16 -12.77 2.83
C LYS A 172 16.50 -11.40 2.23
N ASP A 173 17.78 -11.16 1.96
CA ASP A 173 18.16 -10.06 1.09
C ASP A 173 17.41 -10.17 -0.23
N LEU A 174 17.07 -9.02 -0.86
CA LEU A 174 16.34 -9.04 -2.14
C LEU A 174 17.09 -9.78 -3.23
N SER A 175 18.43 -9.78 -3.17
CA SER A 175 19.30 -10.50 -4.11
C SER A 175 19.22 -12.03 -3.99
N GLU A 176 18.82 -12.53 -2.83
CA GLU A 176 18.67 -13.96 -2.52
C GLU A 176 17.21 -14.41 -2.53
N SER A 177 16.29 -13.49 -2.73
CA SER A 177 14.86 -13.77 -2.68
C SER A 177 14.37 -14.49 -3.92
N GLU A 178 13.70 -15.61 -3.70
CA GLU A 178 13.04 -16.42 -4.72
C GLU A 178 11.62 -15.95 -5.06
N LEU A 179 11.19 -14.82 -4.49
CA LEU A 179 9.88 -14.20 -4.76
C LEU A 179 9.96 -13.23 -5.95
N SER A 180 8.80 -12.97 -6.55
CA SER A 180 8.67 -12.03 -7.69
C SER A 180 9.18 -10.63 -7.38
N ASN A 181 8.98 -10.13 -6.16
CA ASN A 181 9.45 -8.84 -5.66
C ASN A 181 9.21 -7.67 -6.62
N HIS A 182 8.04 -7.65 -7.28
CA HIS A 182 7.72 -6.49 -8.09
C HIS A 182 7.67 -5.22 -7.22
N LEU A 183 8.27 -4.14 -7.69
CA LEU A 183 8.28 -2.88 -7.00
C LEU A 183 6.86 -2.32 -6.91
N GLY A 184 6.41 -2.07 -5.69
CA GLY A 184 5.20 -1.33 -5.43
C GLY A 184 5.51 0.09 -4.99
N PHE A 185 4.50 0.94 -5.04
CA PHE A 185 4.54 2.23 -4.38
C PHE A 185 3.22 2.53 -3.71
N ASN A 186 3.33 3.23 -2.60
CA ASN A 186 2.22 3.69 -1.78
C ASN A 186 2.42 5.16 -1.46
N GLY A 187 1.36 5.93 -1.38
CA GLY A 187 1.57 7.31 -1.06
C GLY A 187 0.32 8.07 -0.72
N PHE A 188 0.57 9.31 -0.35
CA PHE A 188 -0.43 10.24 0.11
C PHE A 188 -0.43 11.48 -0.78
N ILE A 189 -1.63 11.89 -1.16
CA ILE A 189 -1.85 13.13 -1.89
C ILE A 189 -2.40 14.15 -0.90
N VAL A 190 -1.76 15.30 -0.81
CA VAL A 190 -2.24 16.42 0.00
C VAL A 190 -2.90 17.42 -0.93
N THR A 191 -4.18 17.68 -0.71
CA THR A 191 -4.96 18.66 -1.48
C THR A 191 -4.59 20.09 -1.13
N ALA A 192 -4.95 21.05 -1.98
CA ALA A 192 -4.70 22.49 -1.74
C ALA A 192 -5.31 22.98 -0.42
N ASP A 193 -6.43 22.41 0.01
CA ASP A 193 -7.09 22.69 1.28
C ASP A 193 -6.62 21.81 2.45
N GLY A 194 -5.49 21.06 2.27
CA GLY A 194 -4.79 20.31 3.32
C GLY A 194 -5.46 19.01 3.74
N PHE A 195 -6.17 18.31 2.84
CA PHE A 195 -6.76 17.01 3.12
C PHE A 195 -6.03 15.89 2.40
N ILE A 196 -6.09 14.70 2.99
CA ILE A 196 -5.56 13.46 2.43
C ILE A 196 -6.73 12.49 2.19
N PRO A 197 -6.96 12.03 0.95
CA PRO A 197 -7.92 10.96 0.67
C PRO A 197 -7.33 9.60 1.06
N LEU A 198 -7.99 8.86 1.93
CA LEU A 198 -7.82 7.43 2.07
C LEU A 198 -8.86 6.74 1.20
N VAL A 199 -8.44 5.76 0.40
CA VAL A 199 -9.29 5.13 -0.62
C VAL A 199 -9.74 3.76 -0.14
N LYS A 200 -11.04 3.51 -0.11
CA LYS A 200 -11.58 2.18 0.19
C LYS A 200 -11.37 1.25 -1.01
N ARG A 201 -10.71 0.14 -0.76
CA ARG A 201 -10.47 -0.86 -1.80
C ARG A 201 -11.74 -1.63 -2.14
N ARG A 202 -11.94 -1.90 -3.41
CA ARG A 202 -13.05 -2.72 -3.88
C ARG A 202 -12.96 -4.15 -3.34
N ARG A 203 -14.07 -4.89 -3.42
CA ARG A 203 -14.14 -6.29 -2.94
C ARG A 203 -13.66 -7.31 -3.97
N ASP A 204 -13.60 -6.92 -5.24
CA ASP A 204 -13.15 -7.72 -6.37
C ASP A 204 -11.64 -7.64 -6.65
N VAL A 205 -10.89 -6.85 -5.86
CA VAL A 205 -9.42 -6.81 -5.95
C VAL A 205 -8.76 -8.04 -5.32
N SER A 206 -7.52 -8.31 -5.69
CA SER A 206 -6.80 -9.52 -5.24
C SER A 206 -6.42 -9.52 -3.76
N THR A 207 -6.25 -8.35 -3.12
CA THR A 207 -5.79 -8.22 -1.72
C THR A 207 -6.48 -7.06 -1.01
N GLU A 208 -6.55 -7.12 0.34
CA GLU A 208 -7.05 -6.05 1.23
C GLU A 208 -8.49 -5.60 0.89
N LYS A 209 -9.35 -6.56 0.52
CA LYS A 209 -10.73 -6.32 0.08
C LYS A 209 -11.55 -5.53 1.12
N GLY A 210 -12.09 -4.39 0.72
CA GLY A 210 -12.95 -3.55 1.56
C GLY A 210 -12.25 -2.78 2.66
N LEU A 211 -10.91 -2.85 2.78
CA LEU A 211 -10.13 -2.04 3.69
C LEU A 211 -9.85 -0.65 3.08
N TYR A 212 -9.65 0.34 3.93
CA TYR A 212 -9.09 1.61 3.49
C TYR A 212 -7.59 1.48 3.25
N GLY A 213 -7.11 2.07 2.18
CA GLY A 213 -5.70 2.18 1.84
C GLY A 213 -5.23 3.63 1.82
N ASN A 214 -3.97 3.82 1.48
CA ASN A 214 -3.41 5.14 1.23
C ASN A 214 -4.08 5.79 0.00
N SER A 215 -3.77 7.04 -0.30
CA SER A 215 -4.35 7.73 -1.47
C SER A 215 -4.09 6.96 -2.77
N ILE A 216 -2.89 6.40 -2.90
CA ILE A 216 -2.46 5.55 -4.02
C ILE A 216 -1.75 4.31 -3.49
N GLN A 217 -2.08 3.16 -4.07
CA GLN A 217 -1.40 1.87 -3.86
C GLN A 217 -1.30 1.15 -5.20
N ALA A 218 -0.12 1.10 -5.79
CA ALA A 218 0.05 0.50 -7.10
C ALA A 218 1.37 -0.27 -7.24
N SER A 219 1.47 -1.04 -8.33
CA SER A 219 2.69 -1.68 -8.77
C SER A 219 3.37 -0.85 -9.85
N LEU A 220 4.70 -0.83 -9.89
CA LEU A 220 5.45 -0.14 -10.93
C LEU A 220 5.35 -0.93 -12.25
N LYS A 221 4.39 -0.52 -13.09
CA LYS A 221 4.09 -1.12 -14.38
C LYS A 221 5.07 -0.60 -15.44
N THR A 222 5.63 -1.49 -16.26
CA THR A 222 6.53 -1.07 -17.35
C THR A 222 5.87 -0.08 -18.30
N ARG A 223 4.59 -0.28 -18.62
CA ARG A 223 3.82 0.60 -19.53
C ARG A 223 3.72 2.07 -19.09
N TYR A 224 3.91 2.34 -17.78
CA TYR A 224 3.87 3.69 -17.22
C TYR A 224 5.26 4.24 -16.90
N ALA A 225 6.17 3.35 -16.51
CA ALA A 225 7.50 3.71 -16.06
C ALA A 225 8.51 3.89 -17.20
N LEU A 226 8.26 3.23 -18.34
CA LEU A 226 9.18 3.27 -19.50
C LEU A 226 8.58 4.12 -20.61
N PRO A 227 9.35 5.01 -21.24
CA PRO A 227 8.90 5.78 -22.40
C PRO A 227 8.63 4.87 -23.61
N GLU A 228 9.43 3.81 -23.78
CA GLU A 228 9.31 2.81 -24.83
C GLU A 228 9.49 1.40 -24.23
N LYS A 229 9.01 0.38 -24.97
CA LYS A 229 8.94 -1.01 -24.49
C LYS A 229 10.28 -1.58 -23.99
N ASN A 230 11.38 -1.22 -24.59
CA ASN A 230 12.72 -1.73 -24.26
C ASN A 230 13.64 -0.67 -23.63
N SER A 231 13.07 0.44 -23.17
CA SER A 231 13.82 1.50 -22.50
C SER A 231 14.30 1.04 -21.12
N PHE A 232 15.35 1.68 -20.65
CA PHE A 232 15.82 1.52 -19.28
C PHE A 232 14.94 2.31 -18.31
N LEU A 233 14.70 1.72 -17.14
CA LEU A 233 14.05 2.43 -16.05
C LEU A 233 14.98 3.53 -15.54
N THR A 234 14.39 4.69 -15.24
CA THR A 234 15.07 5.83 -14.62
C THR A 234 14.32 6.27 -13.35
N ALA A 235 14.95 7.08 -12.53
CA ALA A 235 14.29 7.69 -11.38
C ALA A 235 13.08 8.56 -11.80
N GLU A 236 13.16 9.23 -12.95
CA GLU A 236 12.03 9.98 -13.50
C GLU A 236 10.94 9.05 -14.02
N GLY A 237 11.27 7.91 -14.60
CA GLY A 237 10.29 6.89 -14.99
C GLY A 237 9.46 6.39 -13.80
N ILE A 238 10.06 6.27 -12.61
CA ILE A 238 9.32 5.96 -11.38
C ILE A 238 8.34 7.09 -11.04
N ARG A 239 8.79 8.35 -11.06
CA ARG A 239 7.92 9.51 -10.75
C ARG A 239 6.79 9.64 -11.77
N ASN A 240 7.06 9.43 -13.04
CA ASN A 240 6.05 9.47 -14.11
C ASN A 240 5.01 8.36 -13.93
N SER A 241 5.44 7.15 -13.53
CA SER A 241 4.49 6.08 -13.20
C SER A 241 3.57 6.47 -12.03
N ILE A 242 4.11 7.11 -10.99
CA ILE A 242 3.31 7.58 -9.86
C ILE A 242 2.31 8.66 -10.32
N ARG A 243 2.72 9.65 -11.12
CA ARG A 243 1.81 10.68 -11.66
C ARG A 243 0.68 10.09 -12.49
N LYS A 244 0.99 9.12 -13.35
CA LYS A 244 -0.02 8.42 -14.17
C LYS A 244 -1.01 7.64 -13.31
N GLU A 245 -0.56 6.96 -12.26
CA GLU A 245 -1.47 6.26 -11.33
C GLU A 245 -2.33 7.27 -10.54
N ILE A 246 -1.79 8.41 -10.12
CA ILE A 246 -2.57 9.47 -9.48
C ILE A 246 -3.67 9.97 -10.43
N ARG A 247 -3.34 10.22 -11.69
CA ARG A 247 -4.30 10.62 -12.70
C ARG A 247 -5.40 9.57 -12.90
N ASP A 248 -4.99 8.30 -13.06
CA ASP A 248 -5.93 7.23 -13.37
C ASP A 248 -6.81 6.86 -12.16
N GLU A 249 -6.23 6.87 -10.96
CA GLU A 249 -6.90 6.47 -9.73
C GLU A 249 -7.71 7.58 -9.05
N LEU A 250 -7.19 8.81 -9.02
CA LEU A 250 -7.79 9.95 -8.33
C LEU A 250 -8.33 11.03 -9.26
N LYS A 251 -8.16 10.86 -10.58
CA LYS A 251 -8.59 11.84 -11.59
C LYS A 251 -7.96 13.22 -11.42
N ILE A 252 -6.75 13.26 -10.85
CA ILE A 252 -5.94 14.45 -10.72
C ILE A 252 -4.99 14.50 -11.93
N PRO A 253 -5.09 15.48 -12.83
CA PRO A 253 -4.17 15.65 -13.96
C PRO A 253 -2.72 15.78 -13.51
N GLU A 254 -1.78 15.34 -14.33
CA GLU A 254 -0.35 15.35 -13.98
C GLU A 254 0.18 16.77 -13.74
N GLU A 255 -0.32 17.75 -14.48
CA GLU A 255 -0.01 19.19 -14.36
C GLU A 255 -0.50 19.82 -13.04
N GLU A 256 -1.48 19.19 -12.40
CA GLU A 256 -2.00 19.65 -11.10
C GLU A 256 -1.16 19.11 -9.92
N ILE A 257 -0.15 18.28 -10.17
CA ILE A 257 0.75 17.76 -9.15
C ILE A 257 1.93 18.71 -9.01
N ARG A 258 1.95 19.52 -7.94
CA ARG A 258 3.00 20.50 -7.68
C ARG A 258 4.32 19.89 -7.28
N GLU A 259 4.26 18.94 -6.35
CA GLU A 259 5.43 18.33 -5.77
C GLU A 259 5.19 16.83 -5.60
N LEU A 260 6.22 16.02 -5.88
CA LEU A 260 6.23 14.58 -5.63
C LEU A 260 7.58 14.21 -5.02
N LYS A 261 7.54 13.78 -3.75
CA LYS A 261 8.72 13.34 -3.00
C LYS A 261 8.62 11.86 -2.67
N LEU A 262 9.68 11.11 -2.95
CA LEU A 262 9.86 9.77 -2.39
C LEU A 262 10.41 9.93 -0.97
N LEU A 263 9.77 9.26 -0.01
CA LEU A 263 10.07 9.42 1.41
C LEU A 263 10.89 8.27 1.98
N TYR A 264 10.48 7.04 1.68
CA TYR A 264 11.07 5.84 2.26
C TYR A 264 11.08 4.69 1.28
N ALA A 265 12.10 3.82 1.40
CA ALA A 265 12.12 2.49 0.83
C ALA A 265 11.82 1.47 1.95
N CYS A 266 10.79 0.66 1.75
CA CYS A 266 10.27 -0.25 2.77
C CYS A 266 10.07 -1.66 2.21
N ARG A 267 10.04 -2.66 3.10
CA ARG A 267 9.64 -4.03 2.74
C ARG A 267 8.40 -4.45 3.52
N ASN A 268 7.38 -4.93 2.78
CA ASN A 268 6.14 -5.44 3.37
C ASN A 268 6.28 -6.92 3.72
N LEU A 269 6.39 -7.25 5.01
CA LEU A 269 6.58 -8.63 5.48
C LEU A 269 5.32 -9.48 5.33
N MET A 270 4.14 -8.87 5.28
CA MET A 270 2.89 -9.57 4.96
C MET A 270 2.94 -10.18 3.54
N GLU A 271 3.68 -9.54 2.64
CA GLU A 271 3.92 -9.99 1.27
C GLU A 271 5.38 -10.49 1.08
N GLY A 272 5.97 -11.15 2.11
CA GLY A 272 7.30 -11.76 2.01
C GLY A 272 8.45 -10.78 1.81
N GLY A 273 8.36 -9.58 2.37
CA GLY A 273 9.39 -8.56 2.20
C GLY A 273 9.34 -7.85 0.84
N LYS A 274 8.19 -7.87 0.18
CA LYS A 274 7.99 -7.16 -1.10
C LYS A 274 8.40 -5.69 -1.01
N PRO A 275 9.26 -5.22 -1.94
CA PRO A 275 9.76 -3.85 -1.92
C PRO A 275 8.66 -2.84 -2.27
N GLN A 276 8.67 -1.73 -1.53
CA GLN A 276 7.70 -0.64 -1.64
C GLN A 276 8.40 0.71 -1.52
N LEU A 277 8.06 1.67 -2.37
CA LEU A 277 8.43 3.07 -2.21
C LEU A 277 7.25 3.82 -1.59
N LEU A 278 7.51 4.56 -0.52
CA LEU A 278 6.54 5.47 0.05
C LEU A 278 6.78 6.87 -0.50
N PHE A 279 5.69 7.54 -0.94
CA PHE A 279 5.76 8.90 -1.46
C PHE A 279 4.72 9.82 -0.84
N ARG A 280 4.97 11.13 -0.93
CA ARG A 280 4.01 12.19 -0.68
C ARG A 280 3.98 13.11 -1.90
N ALA A 281 2.80 13.50 -2.32
CA ALA A 281 2.63 14.49 -3.37
C ALA A 281 1.65 15.58 -2.91
N GLU A 282 1.83 16.78 -3.44
CA GLU A 282 0.90 17.91 -3.26
C GLU A 282 0.22 18.21 -4.59
N CYS A 283 -1.07 18.48 -4.56
CA CYS A 283 -1.79 18.93 -5.74
C CYS A 283 -2.40 20.32 -5.54
N THR A 284 -2.74 20.97 -6.66
CA THR A 284 -3.37 22.29 -6.69
C THR A 284 -4.87 22.24 -6.42
N LEU A 285 -5.47 21.06 -6.52
CA LEU A 285 -6.90 20.85 -6.36
C LEU A 285 -7.30 20.74 -4.90
N THR A 286 -8.44 21.30 -4.56
CA THR A 286 -9.13 21.08 -3.28
C THR A 286 -9.82 19.71 -3.28
N ARG A 287 -10.17 19.20 -2.09
CA ARG A 287 -10.96 17.96 -1.95
C ARG A 287 -12.29 18.01 -2.69
N GLU A 288 -12.95 19.18 -2.75
CA GLU A 288 -14.26 19.29 -3.42
C GLU A 288 -14.11 19.24 -4.94
N GLU A 289 -13.07 19.86 -5.50
CA GLU A 289 -12.77 19.74 -6.93
C GLU A 289 -12.47 18.30 -7.34
N ILE A 290 -11.69 17.56 -6.52
CA ILE A 290 -11.45 16.14 -6.74
C ILE A 290 -12.77 15.35 -6.68
N ARG A 291 -13.62 15.60 -5.67
CA ARG A 291 -14.93 14.94 -5.56
C ARG A 291 -15.83 15.23 -6.77
N GLN A 292 -15.83 16.45 -7.25
CA GLN A 292 -16.61 16.84 -8.42
C GLN A 292 -16.15 16.08 -9.66
N ARG A 293 -14.84 16.04 -9.93
CA ARG A 293 -14.26 15.29 -11.06
C ARG A 293 -14.61 13.81 -10.99
N PHE A 294 -14.60 13.23 -9.78
CA PHE A 294 -15.04 11.87 -9.57
C PHE A 294 -16.51 11.65 -9.90
N ARG A 295 -17.41 12.52 -9.42
CA ARG A 295 -18.85 12.42 -9.70
C ARG A 295 -19.17 12.57 -11.18
N GLU A 296 -18.46 13.46 -11.89
CA GLU A 296 -18.61 13.67 -13.33
C GLU A 296 -18.21 12.40 -14.11
N LYS A 297 -17.07 11.80 -13.74
CA LYS A 297 -16.61 10.57 -14.37
C LYS A 297 -17.52 9.37 -14.03
N MET A 298 -17.95 9.23 -12.77
CA MET A 298 -18.90 8.18 -12.38
C MET A 298 -20.19 8.23 -13.21
N ARG A 299 -20.74 9.43 -13.45
CA ARG A 299 -21.91 9.58 -14.34
C ARG A 299 -21.60 9.11 -15.76
N GLN A 300 -20.45 9.44 -16.31
CA GLN A 300 -20.01 8.98 -17.64
C GLN A 300 -19.79 7.47 -17.70
N GLU A 301 -19.27 6.86 -16.63
CA GLU A 301 -19.03 5.41 -16.53
C GLU A 301 -20.33 4.64 -16.29
N GLU A 302 -21.29 5.17 -15.52
CA GLU A 302 -22.63 4.60 -15.36
C GLU A 302 -23.40 4.57 -16.67
N GLU A 303 -23.30 5.62 -17.50
CA GLU A 303 -23.85 5.65 -18.86
C GLU A 303 -23.20 4.61 -19.79
N GLN A 304 -21.97 4.15 -19.49
CA GLN A 304 -21.22 3.14 -20.23
C GLN A 304 -21.23 1.73 -19.57
N MET A 305 -22.06 1.51 -18.52
CA MET A 305 -22.14 0.26 -17.75
C MET A 305 -20.84 -0.17 -17.04
N THR A 306 -19.90 0.73 -16.76
CA THR A 306 -18.67 0.46 -16.02
C THR A 306 -18.67 1.23 -14.68
N VAL A 307 -19.19 0.58 -13.61
CA VAL A 307 -19.31 1.20 -12.28
C VAL A 307 -18.04 0.98 -11.47
N ASP A 308 -17.28 2.00 -11.24
CA ASP A 308 -16.10 2.02 -10.37
C ASP A 308 -16.29 2.99 -9.19
N GLY A 309 -17.19 2.62 -8.25
CA GLY A 309 -17.46 3.43 -7.06
C GLY A 309 -16.32 3.36 -6.04
N LYS A 310 -15.44 4.36 -6.00
CA LYS A 310 -14.46 4.53 -4.94
C LYS A 310 -15.04 5.36 -3.80
N GLU A 311 -14.94 4.84 -2.58
CA GLU A 311 -15.30 5.57 -1.37
C GLU A 311 -14.05 6.24 -0.81
N PHE A 312 -14.12 7.55 -0.57
CA PHE A 312 -13.03 8.32 0.03
C PHE A 312 -13.34 8.68 1.48
N LEU A 313 -12.36 8.46 2.35
CA LEU A 313 -12.31 9.04 3.67
C LEU A 313 -11.28 10.19 3.65
N TRP A 314 -11.73 11.41 3.88
CA TRP A 314 -10.89 12.59 3.90
C TRP A 314 -10.38 12.89 5.31
N ILE A 315 -9.07 12.92 5.47
CA ILE A 315 -8.42 13.24 6.75
C ILE A 315 -7.62 14.54 6.57
N PRO A 316 -7.86 15.57 7.42
CA PRO A 316 -6.99 16.74 7.42
C PRO A 316 -5.55 16.30 7.77
N GLU A 317 -4.55 16.77 6.98
CA GLU A 317 -3.14 16.41 7.22
C GLU A 317 -2.71 16.73 8.66
N LYS A 318 -3.17 17.86 9.20
CA LYS A 318 -2.92 18.28 10.59
C LYS A 318 -3.46 17.34 11.66
N GLU A 319 -4.45 16.50 11.34
CA GLU A 319 -5.02 15.54 12.28
C GLU A 319 -4.24 14.22 12.32
N LEU A 320 -3.36 13.95 11.38
CA LEU A 320 -2.64 12.67 11.31
C LEU A 320 -1.92 12.31 12.62
N SER A 321 -1.26 13.28 13.25
CA SER A 321 -0.53 13.07 14.51
C SER A 321 -1.42 12.81 15.72
N HIS A 322 -2.74 12.98 15.59
CA HIS A 322 -3.74 12.73 16.62
C HIS A 322 -4.48 11.40 16.44
N LEU A 323 -4.25 10.71 15.32
CA LEU A 323 -4.84 9.40 15.07
C LEU A 323 -4.21 8.36 16.01
N PHE A 324 -5.04 7.46 16.53
CA PHE A 324 -4.54 6.25 17.18
C PHE A 324 -4.30 5.18 16.12
N LEU A 325 -3.05 4.70 16.02
CA LEU A 325 -2.62 3.74 14.99
C LEU A 325 -2.43 2.35 15.62
N PHE A 326 -2.93 1.31 14.96
CA PHE A 326 -2.70 -0.10 15.33
C PHE A 326 -2.65 -0.97 14.06
N PRO A 327 -2.09 -2.20 14.11
CA PRO A 327 -1.88 -3.00 12.90
C PRO A 327 -3.12 -3.35 12.06
N GLY A 328 -4.32 -3.22 12.60
CA GLY A 328 -5.59 -3.47 11.89
C GLY A 328 -6.29 -2.22 11.39
N GLY A 329 -5.76 -1.02 11.64
CA GLY A 329 -6.41 0.22 11.22
C GLY A 329 -6.02 1.45 12.04
N ILE A 330 -6.85 2.47 11.91
CA ILE A 330 -6.73 3.72 12.67
C ILE A 330 -8.03 3.99 13.44
N VAL A 331 -7.91 4.70 14.56
CA VAL A 331 -9.09 5.22 15.28
C VAL A 331 -9.13 6.72 15.12
N ARG A 332 -10.25 7.22 14.64
CA ARG A 332 -10.56 8.64 14.51
C ARG A 332 -11.91 8.93 15.16
N GLN A 333 -11.94 9.86 16.11
CA GLN A 333 -13.19 10.24 16.82
C GLN A 333 -13.98 9.02 17.36
N GLY A 334 -13.28 8.04 17.94
CA GLY A 334 -13.88 6.82 18.48
C GLY A 334 -14.28 5.77 17.44
N ILE A 335 -14.15 6.04 16.14
CA ILE A 335 -14.52 5.13 15.06
C ILE A 335 -13.27 4.41 14.55
N ILE A 336 -13.35 3.06 14.45
CA ILE A 336 -12.31 2.24 13.84
C ILE A 336 -12.46 2.30 12.31
N ILE A 337 -11.38 2.69 11.65
CA ILE A 337 -11.24 2.66 10.19
C ILE A 337 -10.31 1.51 9.86
N PRO A 338 -10.82 0.42 9.26
CA PRO A 338 -10.03 -0.77 8.99
C PRO A 338 -9.04 -0.53 7.85
N MET A 339 -7.76 -0.84 8.10
CA MET A 339 -6.66 -0.68 7.14
C MET A 339 -5.68 -1.84 7.25
N SER A 340 -4.94 -2.11 6.18
CA SER A 340 -3.85 -3.08 6.26
C SER A 340 -2.69 -2.59 7.13
N PRO A 341 -1.92 -3.50 7.74
CA PRO A 341 -0.74 -3.11 8.54
C PRO A 341 0.25 -2.24 7.78
N PHE A 342 0.44 -2.49 6.48
CA PHE A 342 1.33 -1.66 5.65
C PHE A 342 0.78 -0.24 5.48
N SER A 343 -0.52 -0.10 5.21
CA SER A 343 -1.15 1.22 5.04
C SER A 343 -1.07 2.07 6.31
N VAL A 344 -1.24 1.44 7.48
CA VAL A 344 -1.09 2.14 8.77
C VAL A 344 0.37 2.49 9.05
N ALA A 345 1.32 1.58 8.75
CA ALA A 345 2.75 1.86 8.86
C ALA A 345 3.19 3.04 7.99
N ALA A 346 2.60 3.15 6.79
CA ALA A 346 2.86 4.29 5.90
C ALA A 346 2.37 5.61 6.51
N ILE A 347 1.23 5.64 7.21
CA ILE A 347 0.76 6.80 7.98
C ILE A 347 1.75 7.13 9.11
N ALA A 348 2.23 6.13 9.84
CA ALA A 348 3.22 6.33 10.91
C ALA A 348 4.53 6.94 10.38
N LEU A 349 4.99 6.49 9.21
CA LEU A 349 6.16 7.06 8.54
C LEU A 349 5.91 8.48 8.02
N LEU A 350 4.72 8.77 7.50
CA LEU A 350 4.34 10.12 7.08
C LEU A 350 4.34 11.09 8.27
N ILE A 351 3.79 10.69 9.42
CA ILE A 351 3.82 11.47 10.67
C ILE A 351 5.28 11.71 11.11
N ARG A 352 6.13 10.68 11.06
CA ARG A 352 7.56 10.81 11.38
C ARG A 352 8.26 11.79 10.46
N HIS A 353 7.97 11.75 9.17
CA HIS A 353 8.54 12.67 8.18
C HIS A 353 8.11 14.12 8.47
N GLY A 354 6.83 14.35 8.77
CA GLY A 354 6.28 15.65 9.12
C GLY A 354 6.85 16.25 10.40
N ASN A 355 7.11 15.44 11.41
CA ASN A 355 7.73 15.90 12.66
C ASN A 355 9.20 16.34 12.47
N SER A 356 9.84 15.96 11.37
CA SER A 356 11.17 16.45 10.98
C SER A 356 11.13 17.73 10.11
N VAL A 357 9.95 18.17 9.73
CA VAL A 357 9.70 19.42 8.98
C VAL A 357 8.84 20.30 9.88
N ASP A 358 9.31 21.49 10.20
CA ASP A 358 8.58 22.47 11.01
C ASP A 358 7.32 22.94 10.24
N PHE A 359 6.16 22.49 10.63
CA PHE A 359 4.87 22.89 10.03
C PHE A 359 4.46 24.35 10.41
N SER A 360 5.30 25.07 11.19
CA SER A 360 5.03 26.44 11.62
C SER A 360 5.42 27.50 10.58
N ALA A 361 6.15 27.15 9.53
CA ALA A 361 6.48 28.10 8.48
C ALA A 361 5.21 28.43 7.63
N PRO A 362 4.83 29.72 7.50
CA PRO A 362 3.73 30.11 6.65
C PRO A 362 4.05 29.72 5.21
N ARG A 363 3.19 28.91 4.60
CA ARG A 363 3.27 28.61 3.17
C ARG A 363 3.17 29.95 2.43
N SER A 364 4.28 30.42 1.89
CA SER A 364 4.30 31.63 1.06
C SER A 364 3.36 31.41 -0.10
N ALA A 365 2.24 32.12 -0.11
CA ALA A 365 1.42 32.31 -1.29
C ALA A 365 2.30 33.06 -2.31
N SER A 366 2.92 32.32 -3.22
CA SER A 366 3.53 32.91 -4.40
C SER A 366 2.39 33.35 -5.32
N ALA A 367 2.26 34.65 -5.48
CA ALA A 367 1.38 35.33 -6.39
C ALA A 367 1.63 34.94 -7.86
#